data_e6496414d1ee89cd97905f71d1fc44d0
#
_entry.id   e6496414d1ee89cd97905f71d1fc44d0
#
_cell.length_a   1.000
_cell.length_b   1.000
_cell.length_c   1.000
_cell.angle_alpha   90.00
_cell.angle_beta   90.00
_cell.angle_gamma   90.00
#
_symmetry.space_group_name_H-M   'P 1'
#
loop_
_entity.id
_entity.type
_entity.pdbx_description
1 polymer ?
#
loop_
_entity_poly.entity_id
_entity_poly.type
_entity_poly.pdbx_seq_one_letter_code
_entity_poly.pdbx_strand_id
1 'polypeptide(L)'
;PIHDQAGKNLDNLADAVYKVLEELAISEYILCAHSLSGILACKLLKKPIKCQALVAIEPTTKNVMFADFSENPYPEMEEQMRLIEECGPELYFKNLTQETFSPETNKEIWKIMQEKRSELENQDSGFQISGEITEEDFENVSIESHVPVFIFCQAYREKEYRESEYWTSNTKLILGGNHHYLQWSESEKIATIILELSE
;
A
#
# COMPACT_ATOMS: atom_id res chain seq x y z
N PRO A 1 3.42 -20.72 7.25
CA PRO A 1 2.35 -20.06 8.00
C PRO A 1 2.96 -19.51 9.29
N ILE A 2 2.93 -18.18 9.43
CA ILE A 2 3.38 -17.49 10.63
C ILE A 2 2.24 -17.61 11.65
N HIS A 3 2.31 -18.63 12.50
CA HIS A 3 1.26 -18.92 13.47
C HIS A 3 1.54 -18.43 14.90
N ASP A 4 2.62 -17.67 15.11
CA ASP A 4 2.98 -17.21 16.44
C ASP A 4 2.38 -15.84 16.72
N GLN A 5 1.43 -15.77 17.64
CA GLN A 5 0.70 -14.53 17.98
C GLN A 5 1.61 -13.44 18.61
N ALA A 6 2.77 -13.80 19.12
CA ALA A 6 3.73 -12.86 19.72
C ALA A 6 4.47 -11.99 18.68
N GLY A 7 4.21 -12.16 17.39
CA GLY A 7 5.09 -11.68 16.34
C GLY A 7 4.49 -10.83 15.24
N LYS A 8 3.24 -10.34 15.35
CA LYS A 8 2.59 -9.62 14.24
C LYS A 8 2.75 -8.11 14.28
N ASN A 9 3.90 -7.61 14.70
CA ASN A 9 4.27 -6.21 14.49
C ASN A 9 4.93 -6.02 13.11
N LEU A 10 5.08 -4.77 12.69
CA LEU A 10 5.62 -4.43 11.38
C LEU A 10 7.05 -4.94 11.17
N ASP A 11 7.90 -4.97 12.22
CA ASP A 11 9.27 -5.43 12.11
C ASP A 11 9.34 -6.95 11.87
N ASN A 12 8.53 -7.73 12.58
CA ASN A 12 8.45 -9.17 12.39
C ASN A 12 7.85 -9.54 11.02
N LEU A 13 6.91 -8.72 10.50
CA LEU A 13 6.40 -8.91 9.15
C LEU A 13 7.48 -8.61 8.10
N ALA A 14 8.26 -7.55 8.28
CA ALA A 14 9.39 -7.25 7.41
C ALA A 14 10.45 -8.36 7.46
N ASP A 15 10.75 -8.89 8.66
CA ASP A 15 11.65 -10.03 8.82
C ASP A 15 11.15 -11.29 8.12
N ALA A 16 9.85 -11.56 8.18
CA ALA A 16 9.25 -12.70 7.51
C ALA A 16 9.33 -12.58 5.98
N VAL A 17 9.03 -11.38 5.43
CA VAL A 17 9.18 -11.12 4.00
C VAL A 17 10.65 -11.25 3.58
N TYR A 18 11.56 -10.68 4.36
CA TYR A 18 12.99 -10.77 4.11
C TYR A 18 13.47 -12.23 4.04
N LYS A 19 13.07 -13.08 4.99
CA LYS A 19 13.41 -14.51 4.99
C LYS A 19 12.90 -15.23 3.73
N VAL A 20 11.70 -14.90 3.26
CA VAL A 20 11.19 -15.47 2.01
C VAL A 20 12.05 -15.05 0.82
N LEU A 21 12.47 -13.80 0.76
CA LEU A 21 13.37 -13.32 -0.30
C LEU A 21 14.73 -14.05 -0.27
N GLU A 22 15.29 -14.28 0.92
CA GLU A 22 16.52 -15.05 1.10
C GLU A 22 16.36 -16.52 0.66
N GLU A 23 15.28 -17.18 1.09
CA GLU A 23 14.99 -18.58 0.73
C GLU A 23 14.80 -18.75 -0.79
N LEU A 24 14.24 -17.74 -1.46
CA LEU A 24 14.08 -17.70 -2.91
C LEU A 24 15.35 -17.24 -3.64
N ALA A 25 16.43 -16.95 -2.93
CA ALA A 25 17.69 -16.40 -3.46
C ALA A 25 17.50 -15.14 -4.32
N ILE A 26 16.55 -14.28 -3.92
CA ILE A 26 16.33 -13.00 -4.57
C ILE A 26 17.37 -12.02 -4.06
N SER A 27 18.26 -11.55 -4.94
CA SER A 27 19.35 -10.63 -4.61
C SER A 27 18.97 -9.15 -4.78
N GLU A 28 17.98 -8.87 -5.60
CA GLU A 28 17.47 -7.51 -5.86
C GLU A 28 15.98 -7.55 -6.23
N TYR A 29 15.26 -6.47 -5.94
CA TYR A 29 13.83 -6.38 -6.17
C TYR A 29 13.36 -4.94 -6.39
N ILE A 30 12.20 -4.79 -7.03
CA ILE A 30 11.40 -3.56 -7.03
C ILE A 30 10.27 -3.78 -6.03
N LEU A 31 10.11 -2.86 -5.10
CA LEU A 31 9.09 -2.95 -4.07
C LEU A 31 7.86 -2.13 -4.47
N CYS A 32 6.72 -2.80 -4.63
CA CYS A 32 5.44 -2.15 -4.90
C CYS A 32 4.55 -2.27 -3.66
N ALA A 33 4.14 -1.14 -3.10
CA ALA A 33 3.39 -1.10 -1.85
C ALA A 33 2.17 -0.17 -1.95
N HIS A 34 1.02 -0.62 -1.44
CA HIS A 34 -0.22 0.15 -1.41
C HIS A 34 -0.66 0.43 0.03
N SER A 35 -1.11 1.67 0.29
CA SER A 35 -1.72 2.05 1.56
C SER A 35 -0.80 1.73 2.76
N LEU A 36 -1.29 1.06 3.79
CA LEU A 36 -0.55 0.71 5.00
C LEU A 36 0.71 -0.13 4.73
N SER A 37 0.75 -0.90 3.65
CA SER A 37 1.97 -1.63 3.28
C SER A 37 3.14 -0.72 2.90
N GLY A 38 2.93 0.57 2.70
CA GLY A 38 3.99 1.57 2.51
C GLY A 38 4.97 1.62 3.69
N ILE A 39 4.45 1.60 4.95
CA ILE A 39 5.32 1.63 6.13
C ILE A 39 6.07 0.30 6.30
N LEU A 40 5.42 -0.84 5.99
CA LEU A 40 6.09 -2.14 5.96
C LEU A 40 7.21 -2.16 4.92
N ALA A 41 6.97 -1.56 3.75
CA ALA A 41 7.98 -1.41 2.70
C ALA A 41 9.22 -0.65 3.21
N CYS A 42 9.02 0.45 3.92
CA CYS A 42 10.12 1.21 4.51
C CYS A 42 10.95 0.40 5.52
N LYS A 43 10.31 -0.48 6.29
CA LYS A 43 11.04 -1.42 7.18
C LYS A 43 11.81 -2.47 6.38
N LEU A 44 11.26 -2.95 5.27
CA LEU A 44 11.94 -3.89 4.39
C LEU A 44 13.16 -3.27 3.68
N LEU A 45 13.12 -1.97 3.35
CA LEU A 45 14.25 -1.24 2.76
C LEU A 45 15.50 -1.21 3.67
N LYS A 46 15.34 -1.44 4.98
CA LYS A 46 16.46 -1.55 5.92
C LYS A 46 17.15 -2.92 5.89
N LYS A 47 16.61 -3.89 5.19
CA LYS A 47 17.19 -5.23 5.08
C LYS A 47 18.31 -5.26 4.05
N PRO A 48 19.31 -6.15 4.21
CA PRO A 48 20.50 -6.20 3.35
C PRO A 48 20.25 -6.88 1.99
N ILE A 49 19.12 -6.57 1.36
CA ILE A 49 18.81 -6.94 -0.03
C ILE A 49 18.64 -5.64 -0.83
N LYS A 50 19.21 -5.58 -2.01
CA LYS A 50 19.17 -4.40 -2.86
C LYS A 50 17.75 -4.12 -3.34
N CYS A 51 17.17 -3.00 -2.91
CA CYS A 51 15.96 -2.47 -3.53
C CYS A 51 16.34 -1.56 -4.68
N GLN A 52 15.88 -1.88 -5.88
CA GLN A 52 16.12 -1.08 -7.08
C GLN A 52 15.24 0.18 -7.10
N ALA A 53 14.01 0.07 -6.62
CA ALA A 53 13.07 1.20 -6.49
C ALA A 53 11.91 0.86 -5.56
N LEU A 54 11.29 1.90 -4.99
CA LEU A 54 10.00 1.85 -4.29
C LEU A 54 8.92 2.48 -5.18
N VAL A 55 7.91 1.70 -5.51
CA VAL A 55 6.66 2.17 -6.14
C VAL A 55 5.58 2.17 -5.08
N ALA A 56 5.29 3.34 -4.52
CA ALA A 56 4.34 3.53 -3.43
C ALA A 56 3.01 4.05 -3.99
N ILE A 57 1.92 3.35 -3.73
CA ILE A 57 0.59 3.68 -4.24
C ILE A 57 -0.25 4.11 -3.05
N GLU A 58 -0.63 5.39 -3.01
CA GLU A 58 -1.39 5.94 -1.88
C GLU A 58 -0.84 5.49 -0.52
N PRO A 59 0.50 5.50 -0.27
CA PRO A 59 1.04 5.00 0.99
C PRO A 59 0.48 5.78 2.16
N THR A 60 0.21 5.09 3.27
CA THR A 60 -0.24 5.73 4.50
C THR A 60 0.90 6.55 5.09
N THR A 61 0.68 7.84 5.26
CA THR A 61 1.64 8.75 5.91
C THR A 61 1.38 8.86 7.41
N LYS A 62 2.39 9.35 8.16
CA LYS A 62 2.22 9.69 9.58
C LYS A 62 1.04 10.64 9.78
N ASN A 63 0.93 11.68 8.93
CA ASN A 63 -0.12 12.68 9.03
C ASN A 63 -1.52 12.08 8.93
N VAL A 64 -1.75 11.17 7.97
CA VAL A 64 -3.05 10.49 7.82
C VAL A 64 -3.29 9.49 8.96
N MET A 65 -2.26 8.74 9.35
CA MET A 65 -2.42 7.71 10.38
C MET A 65 -2.84 8.25 11.73
N PHE A 66 -2.34 9.45 12.08
CA PHE A 66 -2.60 10.09 13.37
C PHE A 66 -3.42 11.40 13.24
N ALA A 67 -4.12 11.57 12.13
CA ALA A 67 -4.98 12.74 11.92
C ALA A 67 -6.13 12.79 12.93
N ASP A 68 -6.41 13.98 13.41
CA ASP A 68 -7.69 14.24 14.09
C ASP A 68 -8.77 14.52 13.04
N PHE A 69 -9.50 13.50 12.66
CA PHE A 69 -10.57 13.59 11.68
C PHE A 69 -11.76 14.44 12.14
N SER A 70 -11.85 14.81 13.45
CA SER A 70 -12.86 15.75 13.91
C SER A 70 -12.65 17.17 13.38
N GLU A 71 -11.42 17.50 12.96
CA GLU A 71 -11.08 18.77 12.33
C GLU A 71 -11.25 18.76 10.81
N ASN A 72 -11.67 17.62 10.25
CA ASN A 72 -11.84 17.37 8.81
C ASN A 72 -10.63 17.81 7.96
N PRO A 73 -9.41 17.33 8.25
CA PRO A 73 -8.21 17.74 7.54
C PRO A 73 -8.14 17.21 6.10
N TYR A 74 -8.96 16.21 5.77
CA TYR A 74 -9.00 15.53 4.47
C TYR A 74 -10.44 15.35 3.97
N PRO A 75 -11.12 16.43 3.52
CA PRO A 75 -12.53 16.39 3.13
C PRO A 75 -12.83 15.43 1.97
N GLU A 76 -11.90 15.27 1.03
CA GLU A 76 -12.05 14.33 -0.08
C GLU A 76 -11.98 12.86 0.40
N MET A 77 -11.14 12.57 1.40
CA MET A 77 -11.05 11.25 2.02
C MET A 77 -12.31 10.94 2.83
N GLU A 78 -12.82 11.90 3.57
CA GLU A 78 -14.07 11.77 4.32
C GLU A 78 -15.24 11.50 3.38
N GLU A 79 -15.31 12.18 2.24
CA GLU A 79 -16.34 11.92 1.23
C GLU A 79 -16.24 10.50 0.65
N GLN A 80 -15.03 9.99 0.39
CA GLN A 80 -14.85 8.60 -0.05
C GLN A 80 -15.32 7.60 1.03
N MET A 81 -14.98 7.86 2.29
CA MET A 81 -15.44 7.01 3.40
C MET A 81 -16.96 7.05 3.54
N ARG A 82 -17.57 8.22 3.42
CA ARG A 82 -19.04 8.39 3.42
C ARG A 82 -19.70 7.58 2.31
N LEU A 83 -19.16 7.61 1.09
CA LEU A 83 -19.67 6.80 -0.02
C LEU A 83 -19.57 5.30 0.27
N ILE A 84 -18.48 4.84 0.89
CA ILE A 84 -18.33 3.43 1.30
C ILE A 84 -19.37 3.06 2.35
N GLU A 85 -19.62 3.93 3.32
CA GLU A 85 -20.62 3.70 4.38
C GLU A 85 -22.04 3.66 3.83
N GLU A 86 -22.39 4.59 2.93
CA GLU A 86 -23.75 4.71 2.36
C GLU A 86 -24.13 3.53 1.46
N CYS A 87 -23.24 3.11 0.57
CA CYS A 87 -23.54 2.02 -0.35
C CYS A 87 -23.06 0.65 0.15
N GLY A 88 -22.23 0.62 1.18
CA GLY A 88 -21.52 -0.54 1.67
C GLY A 88 -20.26 -0.86 0.86
N PRO A 89 -19.24 -1.43 1.50
CA PRO A 89 -17.94 -1.65 0.88
C PRO A 89 -18.03 -2.56 -0.37
N GLU A 90 -18.86 -3.58 -0.35
CA GLU A 90 -19.00 -4.51 -1.48
C GLU A 90 -19.52 -3.80 -2.74
N LEU A 91 -20.57 -2.98 -2.61
CA LEU A 91 -21.12 -2.25 -3.76
C LEU A 91 -20.17 -1.16 -4.25
N TYR A 92 -19.51 -0.47 -3.31
CA TYR A 92 -18.49 0.53 -3.66
C TYR A 92 -17.37 -0.08 -4.51
N PHE A 93 -16.77 -1.19 -4.07
CA PHE A 93 -15.72 -1.86 -4.83
C PHE A 93 -16.21 -2.45 -6.14
N LYS A 94 -17.43 -2.97 -6.16
CA LYS A 94 -18.04 -3.51 -7.37
C LYS A 94 -18.20 -2.43 -8.45
N ASN A 95 -18.69 -1.26 -8.08
CA ASN A 95 -18.82 -0.13 -8.98
C ASN A 95 -17.45 0.30 -9.52
N LEU A 96 -16.48 0.49 -8.63
CA LEU A 96 -15.13 0.90 -8.96
C LEU A 96 -14.45 -0.09 -9.93
N THR A 97 -14.57 -1.39 -9.71
CA THR A 97 -13.99 -2.40 -10.59
C THR A 97 -14.72 -2.51 -11.93
N GLN A 98 -16.05 -2.29 -11.97
CA GLN A 98 -16.82 -2.27 -13.20
C GLN A 98 -16.47 -1.09 -14.11
N GLU A 99 -16.12 0.06 -13.53
CA GLU A 99 -15.68 1.23 -14.29
C GLU A 99 -14.24 1.07 -14.82
N THR A 100 -13.43 0.25 -14.14
CA THR A 100 -12.00 0.12 -14.43
C THR A 100 -11.68 -1.04 -15.38
N PHE A 101 -12.37 -2.17 -15.26
CA PHE A 101 -12.02 -3.42 -15.93
C PHE A 101 -13.07 -3.89 -16.92
N SER A 102 -12.63 -4.71 -17.90
CA SER A 102 -13.58 -5.39 -18.80
C SER A 102 -14.55 -6.29 -18.02
N PRO A 103 -15.74 -6.59 -18.57
CA PRO A 103 -16.70 -7.47 -17.89
C PRO A 103 -16.11 -8.85 -17.53
N GLU A 104 -15.24 -9.40 -18.39
CA GLU A 104 -14.57 -10.69 -18.18
C GLU A 104 -13.58 -10.60 -17.01
N THR A 105 -12.70 -9.60 -17.00
CA THR A 105 -11.72 -9.35 -15.94
C THR A 105 -12.42 -9.06 -14.62
N ASN A 106 -13.48 -8.25 -14.64
CA ASN A 106 -14.25 -7.93 -13.45
C ASN A 106 -14.88 -9.18 -12.82
N LYS A 107 -15.42 -10.08 -13.64
CA LYS A 107 -15.98 -11.36 -13.18
C LYS A 107 -14.91 -12.24 -12.50
N GLU A 108 -13.71 -12.28 -13.05
CA GLU A 108 -12.60 -13.05 -12.48
C GLU A 108 -12.12 -12.45 -11.14
N ILE A 109 -11.96 -11.12 -11.08
CA ILE A 109 -11.61 -10.40 -9.86
C ILE A 109 -12.61 -10.73 -8.74
N TRP A 110 -13.92 -10.62 -9.03
CA TRP A 110 -14.96 -10.89 -8.04
C TRP A 110 -14.99 -12.34 -7.59
N LYS A 111 -14.72 -13.29 -8.48
CA LYS A 111 -14.56 -14.71 -8.11
C LYS A 111 -13.43 -14.91 -7.11
N ILE A 112 -12.25 -14.34 -7.39
CA ILE A 112 -11.08 -14.42 -6.50
C ILE A 112 -11.38 -13.77 -5.15
N MET A 113 -11.99 -12.58 -5.14
CA MET A 113 -12.36 -11.87 -3.91
C MET A 113 -13.32 -12.68 -3.04
N GLN A 114 -14.34 -13.31 -3.64
CA GLN A 114 -15.29 -14.15 -2.91
C GLN A 114 -14.63 -15.42 -2.34
N GLU A 115 -13.75 -16.07 -3.12
CA GLU A 115 -12.99 -17.24 -2.66
C GLU A 115 -12.10 -16.86 -1.46
N LYS A 116 -11.39 -15.75 -1.54
CA LYS A 116 -10.53 -15.27 -0.46
C LYS A 116 -11.31 -14.82 0.77
N ARG A 117 -12.45 -14.18 0.60
CA ARG A 117 -13.34 -13.81 1.71
C ARG A 117 -13.79 -15.05 2.47
N SER A 118 -14.24 -16.08 1.77
CA SER A 118 -14.67 -17.33 2.41
C SER A 118 -13.53 -18.04 3.15
N GLU A 119 -12.31 -17.98 2.62
CA GLU A 119 -11.11 -18.50 3.30
C GLU A 119 -10.82 -17.72 4.60
N LEU A 120 -10.93 -16.39 4.56
CA LEU A 120 -10.70 -15.52 5.72
C LEU A 120 -11.79 -15.66 6.80
N GLU A 121 -13.05 -15.83 6.41
CA GLU A 121 -14.17 -16.04 7.33
C GLU A 121 -14.10 -17.42 8.02
N ASN A 122 -13.55 -18.44 7.34
CA ASN A 122 -13.39 -19.80 7.86
C ASN A 122 -12.09 -20.03 8.65
N GLN A 123 -11.11 -19.15 8.49
CA GLN A 123 -9.95 -19.12 9.38
C GLN A 123 -10.29 -18.19 10.54
N ASP A 124 -10.06 -18.65 11.78
CA ASP A 124 -9.97 -17.79 12.96
C ASP A 124 -8.84 -16.78 12.65
N SER A 125 -9.24 -15.73 11.91
CA SER A 125 -8.36 -14.97 11.05
C SER A 125 -7.54 -13.99 11.87
N GLY A 126 -6.58 -14.54 12.53
CA GLY A 126 -5.54 -13.78 13.16
C GLY A 126 -4.62 -13.01 12.21
N PHE A 127 -5.09 -12.50 11.07
CA PHE A 127 -4.36 -11.49 10.32
C PHE A 127 -4.77 -10.09 10.78
N GLN A 128 -4.74 -9.88 12.08
CA GLN A 128 -4.64 -8.55 12.63
C GLN A 128 -3.17 -8.28 12.89
N ILE A 129 -2.67 -7.14 12.44
CA ILE A 129 -1.41 -6.61 12.97
C ILE A 129 -1.67 -6.48 14.47
N SER A 130 -1.09 -7.37 15.27
CA SER A 130 -1.37 -7.48 16.70
C SER A 130 -0.57 -6.47 17.53
N GLY A 131 0.19 -5.61 16.86
CA GLY A 131 0.90 -4.48 17.46
C GLY A 131 0.23 -3.17 17.07
N GLU A 132 0.16 -2.24 18.00
CA GLU A 132 -0.21 -0.87 17.73
C GLU A 132 0.83 -0.25 16.79
N ILE A 133 0.37 0.34 15.68
CA ILE A 133 1.23 1.15 14.82
C ILE A 133 1.41 2.47 15.56
N THR A 134 2.65 2.83 15.81
CA THR A 134 3.02 4.01 16.59
C THR A 134 3.64 5.09 15.72
N GLU A 135 3.71 6.31 16.24
CA GLU A 135 4.42 7.39 15.55
C GLU A 135 5.88 7.04 15.27
N GLU A 136 6.54 6.30 16.19
CA GLU A 136 7.93 5.85 16.05
C GLU A 136 8.15 5.00 14.80
N ASP A 137 7.15 4.23 14.38
CA ASP A 137 7.24 3.45 13.13
C ASP A 137 7.45 4.34 11.91
N PHE A 138 6.88 5.53 11.91
CA PHE A 138 7.02 6.53 10.84
C PHE A 138 8.27 7.40 11.03
N GLU A 139 8.62 7.80 12.23
CA GLU A 139 9.80 8.62 12.52
C GLU A 139 11.11 7.92 12.17
N ASN A 140 11.12 6.61 12.29
CA ASN A 140 12.26 5.78 11.91
C ASN A 140 12.30 5.42 10.41
N VAL A 141 11.39 5.94 9.58
CA VAL A 141 11.48 5.76 8.13
C VAL A 141 12.73 6.48 7.62
N SER A 142 13.56 5.73 6.93
CA SER A 142 14.73 6.27 6.25
C SER A 142 14.86 5.55 4.91
N ILE A 143 14.55 6.27 3.83
CA ILE A 143 14.77 5.79 2.48
C ILE A 143 16.08 6.39 2.00
N GLU A 144 17.03 5.54 1.64
CA GLU A 144 18.33 6.00 1.15
C GLU A 144 18.17 6.80 -0.14
N SER A 145 18.88 7.91 -0.26
CA SER A 145 18.71 8.87 -1.37
C SER A 145 19.02 8.28 -2.76
N HIS A 146 19.73 7.16 -2.83
CA HIS A 146 20.00 6.48 -4.09
C HIS A 146 18.84 5.60 -4.57
N VAL A 147 17.86 5.27 -3.70
CA VAL A 147 16.67 4.49 -4.06
C VAL A 147 15.66 5.40 -4.74
N PRO A 148 15.32 5.19 -6.01
CA PRO A 148 14.24 5.91 -6.66
C PRO A 148 12.90 5.60 -5.97
N VAL A 149 12.10 6.64 -5.72
CA VAL A 149 10.76 6.52 -5.15
C VAL A 149 9.75 7.09 -6.13
N PHE A 150 8.74 6.29 -6.46
CA PHE A 150 7.62 6.71 -7.29
C PHE A 150 6.35 6.67 -6.44
N ILE A 151 5.76 7.83 -6.17
CA ILE A 151 4.54 7.92 -5.37
C ILE A 151 3.37 8.20 -6.30
N PHE A 152 2.44 7.25 -6.40
CA PHE A 152 1.15 7.46 -7.03
C PHE A 152 0.17 7.98 -5.99
N CYS A 153 -0.43 9.14 -6.24
CA CYS A 153 -1.39 9.71 -5.30
C CYS A 153 -2.49 10.51 -5.98
N GLN A 154 -3.58 10.69 -5.26
CA GLN A 154 -4.64 11.61 -5.63
C GLN A 154 -4.16 13.06 -5.52
N ALA A 155 -4.67 13.94 -6.38
CA ALA A 155 -4.18 15.32 -6.49
C ALA A 155 -4.27 16.13 -5.19
N TYR A 156 -5.32 15.93 -4.37
CA TYR A 156 -5.46 16.66 -3.10
C TYR A 156 -4.40 16.28 -2.05
N ARG A 157 -3.75 15.11 -2.20
CA ARG A 157 -2.70 14.62 -1.30
C ARG A 157 -1.29 15.03 -1.72
N GLU A 158 -1.11 15.76 -2.84
CA GLU A 158 0.21 16.13 -3.35
C GLU A 158 1.07 16.81 -2.29
N LYS A 159 0.53 17.81 -1.60
CA LYS A 159 1.26 18.55 -0.56
C LYS A 159 1.68 17.63 0.59
N GLU A 160 0.78 16.77 1.03
CA GLU A 160 1.03 15.81 2.10
C GLU A 160 2.25 14.92 1.77
N TYR A 161 2.28 14.34 0.56
CA TYR A 161 3.39 13.47 0.18
C TYR A 161 4.72 14.21 0.01
N ARG A 162 4.71 15.45 -0.44
CA ARG A 162 5.92 16.28 -0.52
C ARG A 162 6.51 16.59 0.86
N GLU A 163 5.72 16.56 1.90
CA GLU A 163 6.10 16.81 3.30
C GLU A 163 6.22 15.52 4.12
N SER A 164 6.01 14.34 3.49
CA SER A 164 5.97 13.05 4.19
C SER A 164 7.34 12.41 4.32
N GLU A 165 7.39 11.38 5.17
CA GLU A 165 8.52 10.48 5.39
C GLU A 165 8.97 9.70 4.14
N TYR A 166 8.12 9.65 3.10
CA TYR A 166 8.45 9.00 1.82
C TYR A 166 9.21 9.92 0.86
N TRP A 167 9.30 11.23 1.17
CA TRP A 167 9.90 12.19 0.26
C TRP A 167 11.43 12.21 0.38
N THR A 168 12.10 11.96 -0.73
CA THR A 168 13.56 12.04 -0.87
C THR A 168 13.94 12.94 -2.06
N SER A 169 15.22 13.22 -2.22
CA SER A 169 15.72 13.94 -3.41
C SER A 169 15.51 13.17 -4.72
N ASN A 170 15.21 11.86 -4.64
CA ASN A 170 14.99 10.98 -5.79
C ASN A 170 13.53 10.52 -5.90
N THR A 171 12.59 11.30 -5.35
CA THR A 171 11.17 11.00 -5.41
C THR A 171 10.50 11.67 -6.61
N LYS A 172 9.73 10.86 -7.35
CA LYS A 172 8.81 11.32 -8.40
C LYS A 172 7.37 11.12 -7.94
N LEU A 173 6.59 12.20 -7.97
CA LEU A 173 5.16 12.15 -7.66
C LEU A 173 4.37 12.02 -8.95
N ILE A 174 3.41 11.11 -8.98
CA ILE A 174 2.54 10.83 -10.12
C ILE A 174 1.11 11.00 -9.65
N LEU A 175 0.48 12.06 -10.14
CA LEU A 175 -0.92 12.33 -9.81
C LEU A 175 -1.83 11.46 -10.69
N GLY A 176 -2.80 10.82 -10.09
CA GLY A 176 -3.76 9.98 -10.78
C GLY A 176 -5.02 9.70 -9.99
N GLY A 177 -6.06 9.30 -10.71
CA GLY A 177 -7.31 8.83 -10.15
C GLY A 177 -8.02 9.79 -9.20
N ASN A 178 -9.16 9.31 -8.71
CA ASN A 178 -9.99 10.01 -7.72
C ASN A 178 -10.44 9.07 -6.59
N HIS A 179 -9.69 7.98 -6.37
CA HIS A 179 -9.98 6.97 -5.36
C HIS A 179 -8.68 6.36 -4.82
N HIS A 180 -8.76 5.72 -3.67
CA HIS A 180 -7.59 5.15 -2.97
C HIS A 180 -6.91 3.97 -3.69
N TYR A 181 -7.59 3.32 -4.63
CA TYR A 181 -7.10 2.09 -5.29
C TYR A 181 -6.47 2.38 -6.66
N LEU A 182 -5.48 3.28 -6.69
CA LEU A 182 -4.82 3.72 -7.92
C LEU A 182 -4.11 2.58 -8.69
N GLN A 183 -3.77 1.47 -8.01
CA GLN A 183 -3.27 0.27 -8.69
C GLN A 183 -4.26 -0.30 -9.71
N TRP A 184 -5.53 0.06 -9.63
CA TRP A 184 -6.55 -0.36 -10.60
C TRP A 184 -6.65 0.63 -11.76
N SER A 185 -6.80 1.93 -11.45
CA SER A 185 -6.97 2.96 -12.49
C SER A 185 -5.68 3.34 -13.20
N GLU A 186 -4.52 3.21 -12.54
CA GLU A 186 -3.21 3.59 -13.06
C GLU A 186 -2.31 2.38 -13.37
N SER A 187 -2.91 1.19 -13.52
CA SER A 187 -2.19 -0.08 -13.67
C SER A 187 -1.18 -0.07 -14.81
N GLU A 188 -1.52 0.53 -15.96
CA GLU A 188 -0.63 0.62 -17.12
C GLU A 188 0.61 1.49 -16.83
N LYS A 189 0.43 2.63 -16.16
CA LYS A 189 1.55 3.51 -15.79
C LYS A 189 2.46 2.83 -14.77
N ILE A 190 1.86 2.16 -13.78
CA ILE A 190 2.59 1.41 -12.76
C ILE A 190 3.42 0.30 -13.42
N ALA A 191 2.80 -0.49 -14.30
CA ALA A 191 3.47 -1.55 -15.03
C ALA A 191 4.60 -1.01 -15.91
N THR A 192 4.38 0.10 -16.63
CA THR A 192 5.41 0.74 -17.46
C THR A 192 6.64 1.13 -16.62
N ILE A 193 6.43 1.79 -15.48
CA ILE A 193 7.53 2.17 -14.58
C ILE A 193 8.29 0.95 -14.06
N ILE A 194 7.58 -0.11 -13.66
CA ILE A 194 8.21 -1.33 -13.17
C ILE A 194 9.05 -2.00 -14.27
N LEU A 195 8.54 -2.04 -15.50
CA LEU A 195 9.27 -2.61 -16.64
C LEU A 195 10.52 -1.80 -16.98
N GLU A 196 10.43 -0.46 -17.04
CA GLU A 196 11.57 0.42 -17.28
C GLU A 196 12.66 0.31 -16.22
N LEU A 197 12.28 0.02 -14.97
CA LEU A 197 13.24 -0.17 -13.87
C LEU A 197 13.88 -1.58 -13.88
N SER A 198 13.30 -2.52 -14.61
CA SER A 198 13.78 -3.91 -14.69
C SER A 198 14.77 -4.14 -15.84
N GLU A 199 14.96 -3.16 -16.72
CA GLU A 199 15.92 -3.15 -17.83
C GLU A 199 17.32 -2.63 -17.39
#